data_f77e5eeb6c1e6361cf056ab4039dfff2
#
_entry.id   f77e5eeb6c1e6361cf056ab4039dfff2
#
_cell.length_a   1.000
_cell.length_b   1.000
_cell.length_c   1.000
_cell.angle_alpha   90.00
_cell.angle_beta   90.00
_cell.angle_gamma   90.00
#
_symmetry.space_group_name_H-M   'P 1'
#
loop_
_entity.id
_entity.type
_entity.pdbx_description
1 polymer ?
#
loop_
_entity_poly.entity_id
_entity_poly.type
_entity_poly.pdbx_seq_one_letter_code
_entity_poly.pdbx_strand_id
1 'polypeptide(L)'
;MNWLTRLIPSIGKNSSKSKSKIPDGVWTSCPSCESALYQPELQKTLYVCPKCDHHLRIGARIRFNIFFDNGSFTEIASNVETSDPLGFKDVKSYPARIKEAKKITGETEALLVGFGKLDGRLVTAAAFEFKFMGGSMGSVVGEKFVQGIEKAIESNTPFICFSTSGGARMQESMVSLMQMAKTSAAIQKLKSKKLPYISVMVDPIFGGVSASLAMLGDINIAEPKAFVGFAGRRVIEQTVRVELPEDFQKSEFLLEHGAIDMIVHRSEIRSKIIGILDKISK
;
A
#
# COMPACT_ATOMS: atom_id res chain seq x y z
N MET A 1 11.08 26.76 59.63
CA MET A 1 11.90 27.54 58.69
C MET A 1 13.21 26.80 58.48
N ASN A 2 13.37 26.17 57.32
CA ASN A 2 14.51 25.29 57.05
C ASN A 2 15.62 26.10 56.37
N TRP A 3 16.72 26.35 57.05
CA TRP A 3 17.89 27.11 56.62
C TRP A 3 18.75 26.37 55.58
N LEU A 4 18.51 25.09 55.36
CA LEU A 4 19.26 24.21 54.43
C LEU A 4 19.00 24.47 52.92
N THR A 5 18.01 25.28 52.57
CA THR A 5 17.67 25.55 51.15
C THR A 5 18.47 26.70 50.53
N ARG A 6 19.42 27.32 51.27
CA ARG A 6 20.20 28.48 50.77
C ARG A 6 21.61 28.15 50.28
N LEU A 7 22.01 26.87 50.26
CA LEU A 7 23.39 26.49 49.92
C LEU A 7 23.56 25.64 48.67
N ILE A 8 22.53 25.50 47.86
CA ILE A 8 22.69 24.77 46.59
C ILE A 8 22.83 25.84 45.47
N PRO A 9 24.01 25.98 44.86
CA PRO A 9 24.11 26.83 43.64
C PRO A 9 23.26 26.17 42.56
N SER A 10 22.34 26.93 41.99
CA SER A 10 21.60 26.50 40.78
C SER A 10 22.62 26.34 39.66
N ILE A 11 23.01 25.07 39.39
CA ILE A 11 23.73 24.70 38.18
C ILE A 11 22.74 24.93 37.04
N GLY A 12 22.84 26.08 36.42
CA GLY A 12 22.11 26.43 35.20
C GLY A 12 22.46 25.38 34.16
N LYS A 13 21.51 24.48 33.84
CA LYS A 13 21.53 23.66 32.63
C LYS A 13 21.31 24.54 31.44
N ASN A 14 22.33 25.29 31.04
CA ASN A 14 22.46 25.75 29.66
C ASN A 14 22.90 24.56 28.81
N SER A 15 21.99 23.64 28.53
CA SER A 15 22.12 22.78 27.39
C SER A 15 21.75 23.62 26.17
N SER A 16 22.72 24.31 25.59
CA SER A 16 22.65 24.75 24.20
C SER A 16 22.47 23.48 23.39
N LYS A 17 21.21 23.14 23.07
CA LYS A 17 20.91 22.19 21.98
C LYS A 17 21.53 22.80 20.74
N SER A 18 22.73 22.36 20.37
CA SER A 18 23.26 22.59 19.04
C SER A 18 22.20 22.05 18.11
N LYS A 19 21.47 22.91 17.40
CA LYS A 19 20.60 22.51 16.31
C LYS A 19 21.50 21.76 15.34
N SER A 20 21.32 20.45 15.25
CA SER A 20 22.02 19.66 14.24
C SER A 20 21.71 20.31 12.90
N LYS A 21 22.73 20.60 12.10
CA LYS A 21 22.60 21.13 10.74
C LYS A 21 22.00 20.13 9.74
N ILE A 22 21.49 19.00 10.23
CA ILE A 22 20.88 17.96 9.43
C ILE A 22 19.41 18.36 9.23
N PRO A 23 18.95 18.55 7.99
CA PRO A 23 17.53 18.85 7.71
C PRO A 23 16.64 17.76 8.29
N ASP A 24 15.54 18.14 8.90
CA ASP A 24 14.52 17.20 9.40
C ASP A 24 14.02 16.34 8.23
N GLY A 25 13.94 15.01 8.47
CA GLY A 25 13.43 14.07 7.47
C GLY A 25 14.47 13.39 6.58
N VAL A 26 15.77 13.72 6.72
CA VAL A 26 16.85 13.06 5.94
C VAL A 26 17.19 11.65 6.46
N TRP A 27 16.90 11.40 7.73
CA TRP A 27 17.10 10.11 8.38
C TRP A 27 15.79 9.50 8.85
N THR A 28 15.67 8.19 8.72
CA THR A 28 14.57 7.40 9.26
C THR A 28 15.12 6.15 9.95
N SER A 29 14.33 5.54 10.83
CA SER A 29 14.68 4.26 11.46
C SER A 29 14.01 3.11 10.74
N CYS A 30 14.73 2.00 10.57
CA CYS A 30 14.12 0.76 10.08
C CYS A 30 13.18 0.19 11.16
N PRO A 31 11.90 -0.08 10.87
CA PRO A 31 10.99 -0.62 11.87
C PRO A 31 11.30 -2.07 12.28
N SER A 32 12.16 -2.78 11.55
CA SER A 32 12.52 -4.17 11.84
C SER A 32 13.83 -4.31 12.63
N CYS A 33 14.88 -3.58 12.26
CA CYS A 33 16.20 -3.70 12.91
C CYS A 33 16.68 -2.41 13.58
N GLU A 34 15.82 -1.38 13.65
CA GLU A 34 16.05 -0.07 14.28
C GLU A 34 17.26 0.72 13.76
N SER A 35 17.95 0.22 12.73
CA SER A 35 19.08 0.91 12.12
C SER A 35 18.66 2.26 11.55
N ALA A 36 19.49 3.29 11.75
CA ALA A 36 19.32 4.59 11.09
C ALA A 36 19.57 4.46 9.59
N LEU A 37 18.63 4.96 8.80
CA LEU A 37 18.64 4.86 7.33
C LEU A 37 18.64 6.26 6.72
N TYR A 38 19.55 6.48 5.77
CA TYR A 38 19.67 7.73 5.04
C TYR A 38 18.73 7.72 3.82
N GLN A 39 17.81 8.67 3.73
CA GLN A 39 16.76 8.72 2.70
C GLN A 39 17.29 8.61 1.25
N PRO A 40 18.36 9.31 0.85
CA PRO A 40 18.91 9.17 -0.51
C PRO A 40 19.49 7.76 -0.81
N GLU A 41 19.99 7.04 0.21
CA GLU A 41 20.42 5.65 0.05
C GLU A 41 19.23 4.70 -0.06
N LEU A 42 18.17 4.94 0.73
CA LEU A 42 16.93 4.18 0.62
C LEU A 42 16.28 4.28 -0.75
N GLN A 43 16.35 5.42 -1.41
CA GLN A 43 15.86 5.55 -2.79
C GLN A 43 16.63 4.64 -3.75
N LYS A 44 17.97 4.52 -3.60
CA LYS A 44 18.80 3.64 -4.42
C LYS A 44 18.50 2.16 -4.19
N THR A 45 18.16 1.78 -2.95
CA THR A 45 17.75 0.42 -2.60
C THR A 45 16.24 0.19 -2.76
N LEU A 46 15.52 1.07 -3.47
CA LEU A 46 14.08 1.02 -3.65
C LEU A 46 13.30 0.92 -2.33
N TYR A 47 13.79 1.61 -1.29
CA TYR A 47 13.22 1.60 0.07
C TYR A 47 13.24 0.21 0.74
N VAL A 48 14.22 -0.60 0.42
CA VAL A 48 14.55 -1.83 1.15
C VAL A 48 15.71 -1.53 2.10
N CYS A 49 15.60 -1.97 3.35
CA CYS A 49 16.63 -1.74 4.34
C CYS A 49 17.92 -2.49 3.98
N PRO A 50 19.07 -1.81 3.80
CA PRO A 50 20.32 -2.48 3.41
C PRO A 50 20.94 -3.32 4.53
N LYS A 51 20.37 -3.28 5.76
CA LYS A 51 20.90 -4.03 6.91
C LYS A 51 20.16 -5.33 7.18
N CYS A 52 18.83 -5.36 7.01
CA CYS A 52 18.00 -6.51 7.37
C CYS A 52 17.02 -6.93 6.26
N ASP A 53 17.12 -6.31 5.09
CA ASP A 53 16.27 -6.60 3.93
C ASP A 53 14.76 -6.37 4.16
N HIS A 54 14.42 -5.57 5.17
CA HIS A 54 13.03 -5.21 5.41
C HIS A 54 12.52 -4.23 4.34
N HIS A 55 11.39 -4.57 3.74
CA HIS A 55 10.72 -3.72 2.74
C HIS A 55 9.93 -2.62 3.44
N LEU A 56 10.43 -1.38 3.43
CA LEU A 56 9.72 -0.25 3.99
C LEU A 56 8.47 0.07 3.16
N ARG A 57 7.42 0.59 3.81
CA ARG A 57 6.22 1.06 3.10
C ARG A 57 6.52 2.29 2.27
N ILE A 58 6.11 2.28 1.01
CA ILE A 58 6.25 3.39 0.07
C ILE A 58 4.88 3.81 -0.46
N GLY A 59 4.75 5.09 -0.82
CA GLY A 59 3.52 5.63 -1.39
C GLY A 59 3.28 5.15 -2.83
N ALA A 60 2.04 5.27 -3.26
CA ALA A 60 1.59 4.84 -4.59
C ALA A 60 2.39 5.50 -5.73
N ARG A 61 2.64 6.80 -5.63
CA ARG A 61 3.39 7.56 -6.65
C ARG A 61 4.85 7.15 -6.73
N ILE A 62 5.49 6.87 -5.59
CA ILE A 62 6.86 6.32 -5.56
C ILE A 62 6.89 4.95 -6.23
N ARG A 63 5.88 4.10 -5.97
CA ARG A 63 5.76 2.78 -6.61
C ARG A 63 5.67 2.89 -8.12
N PHE A 64 4.88 3.83 -8.64
CA PHE A 64 4.78 4.07 -10.08
C PHE A 64 6.06 4.61 -10.69
N ASN A 65 6.79 5.49 -9.98
CA ASN A 65 8.10 5.98 -10.43
C ASN A 65 9.14 4.85 -10.56
N ILE A 66 9.04 3.81 -9.73
CA ILE A 66 9.88 2.61 -9.80
C ILE A 66 9.42 1.66 -10.93
N PHE A 67 8.11 1.58 -11.15
CA PHE A 67 7.50 0.58 -12.01
C PHE A 67 7.48 0.99 -13.49
N PHE A 68 6.99 2.19 -13.80
CA PHE A 68 6.90 2.67 -15.18
C PHE A 68 8.25 3.13 -15.73
N ASP A 69 8.41 3.04 -17.04
CA ASP A 69 9.59 3.53 -17.74
C ASP A 69 9.79 5.03 -17.48
N ASN A 70 10.98 5.39 -17.00
CA ASN A 70 11.34 6.75 -16.61
C ASN A 70 10.36 7.40 -15.58
N GLY A 71 9.60 6.59 -14.84
CA GLY A 71 8.56 7.05 -13.93
C GLY A 71 7.41 7.80 -14.61
N SER A 72 7.25 7.65 -15.92
CA SER A 72 6.27 8.40 -16.72
C SER A 72 4.99 7.61 -16.92
N PHE A 73 3.86 8.19 -16.51
CA PHE A 73 2.52 7.63 -16.68
C PHE A 73 1.47 8.73 -16.79
N THR A 74 0.34 8.42 -17.42
CA THR A 74 -0.86 9.25 -17.39
C THR A 74 -1.77 8.77 -16.28
N GLU A 75 -2.12 9.65 -15.34
CA GLU A 75 -3.05 9.32 -14.27
C GLU A 75 -4.48 9.19 -14.81
N ILE A 76 -5.17 8.14 -14.38
CA ILE A 76 -6.57 7.84 -14.76
C ILE A 76 -7.46 8.08 -13.56
N ALA A 77 -8.69 8.54 -13.80
CA ALA A 77 -9.70 8.75 -12.76
C ALA A 77 -9.27 9.72 -11.65
N SER A 78 -8.40 10.69 -11.95
CA SER A 78 -7.94 11.71 -11.00
C SER A 78 -9.06 12.64 -10.53
N ASN A 79 -10.13 12.76 -11.31
CA ASN A 79 -11.30 13.61 -11.07
C ASN A 79 -12.41 12.94 -10.24
N VAL A 80 -12.25 11.66 -9.86
CA VAL A 80 -13.24 10.98 -9.02
C VAL A 80 -13.02 11.39 -7.56
N GLU A 81 -14.06 11.98 -6.97
CA GLU A 81 -14.00 12.52 -5.63
C GLU A 81 -14.90 11.76 -4.65
N THR A 82 -14.43 11.66 -3.41
CA THR A 82 -15.17 11.03 -2.32
C THR A 82 -16.32 11.93 -1.87
N SER A 83 -17.53 11.35 -1.81
CA SER A 83 -18.68 11.93 -1.13
C SER A 83 -18.90 11.29 0.24
N ASP A 84 -19.64 11.96 1.12
CA ASP A 84 -20.08 11.41 2.41
C ASP A 84 -21.58 11.18 2.39
N PRO A 85 -22.05 10.06 1.77
CA PRO A 85 -23.49 9.82 1.63
C PRO A 85 -24.19 9.50 2.96
N LEU A 86 -23.41 9.13 3.99
CA LEU A 86 -23.94 8.71 5.28
C LEU A 86 -23.84 9.80 6.35
N GLY A 87 -23.14 10.92 6.09
CA GLY A 87 -22.87 11.93 7.10
C GLY A 87 -22.07 11.35 8.28
N PHE A 88 -21.14 10.42 8.01
CA PHE A 88 -20.44 9.69 9.07
C PHE A 88 -19.59 10.61 9.94
N LYS A 89 -19.76 10.46 11.25
CA LYS A 89 -19.00 11.17 12.27
C LYS A 89 -18.73 10.24 13.47
N ASP A 90 -17.46 10.09 13.82
CA ASP A 90 -17.02 9.57 15.10
C ASP A 90 -16.36 10.72 15.90
N VAL A 91 -15.08 10.60 16.30
CA VAL A 91 -14.31 11.72 16.87
C VAL A 91 -14.10 12.86 15.87
N LYS A 92 -14.02 12.54 14.55
CA LYS A 92 -13.91 13.48 13.45
C LYS A 92 -14.94 13.13 12.37
N SER A 93 -15.47 14.12 11.65
CA SER A 93 -16.32 13.85 10.48
C SER A 93 -15.52 13.20 9.36
N TYR A 94 -16.17 12.40 8.52
CA TYR A 94 -15.51 11.73 7.39
C TYR A 94 -14.87 12.73 6.40
N PRO A 95 -15.52 13.83 6.00
CA PRO A 95 -14.87 14.86 5.17
C PRO A 95 -13.61 15.45 5.81
N ALA A 96 -13.58 15.63 7.14
CA ALA A 96 -12.38 16.11 7.82
C ALA A 96 -11.23 15.10 7.75
N ARG A 97 -11.52 13.80 7.86
CA ARG A 97 -10.51 12.72 7.68
C ARG A 97 -9.96 12.68 6.25
N ILE A 98 -10.83 12.82 5.25
CA ILE A 98 -10.42 12.89 3.83
C ILE A 98 -9.51 14.08 3.59
N LYS A 99 -9.88 15.26 4.10
CA LYS A 99 -9.05 16.48 3.98
C LYS A 99 -7.67 16.30 4.62
N GLU A 100 -7.60 15.68 5.79
CA GLU A 100 -6.35 15.37 6.48
C GLU A 100 -5.49 14.38 5.67
N ALA A 101 -6.10 13.30 5.16
CA ALA A 101 -5.42 12.30 4.34
C ALA A 101 -4.86 12.90 3.03
N LYS A 102 -5.64 13.72 2.33
CA LYS A 102 -5.18 14.48 1.15
C LYS A 102 -3.97 15.36 1.48
N LYS A 103 -3.99 16.04 2.64
CA LYS A 103 -2.87 16.90 3.08
C LYS A 103 -1.59 16.11 3.38
N ILE A 104 -1.73 14.91 3.98
CA ILE A 104 -0.59 14.06 4.38
C ILE A 104 0.05 13.39 3.17
N THR A 105 -0.77 12.91 2.23
CA THR A 105 -0.32 12.08 1.11
C THR A 105 -0.06 12.85 -0.18
N GLY A 106 -0.73 14.00 -0.36
CA GLY A 106 -0.79 14.71 -1.64
C GLY A 106 -1.68 14.01 -2.69
N GLU A 107 -2.27 12.86 -2.35
CA GLU A 107 -3.14 12.10 -3.23
C GLU A 107 -4.62 12.44 -3.01
N THR A 108 -5.44 12.25 -4.04
CA THR A 108 -6.89 12.53 -3.96
C THR A 108 -7.64 11.42 -3.23
N GLU A 109 -7.10 10.17 -3.24
CA GLU A 109 -7.72 8.99 -2.66
C GLU A 109 -6.66 7.90 -2.39
N ALA A 110 -7.07 6.82 -1.72
CA ALA A 110 -6.22 5.68 -1.36
C ALA A 110 -5.79 4.80 -2.55
N LEU A 111 -6.22 5.10 -3.76
CA LEU A 111 -5.82 4.41 -4.98
C LEU A 111 -5.39 5.40 -6.06
N LEU A 112 -4.19 5.19 -6.60
CA LEU A 112 -3.68 5.83 -7.80
C LEU A 112 -3.80 4.82 -8.95
N VAL A 113 -4.28 5.28 -10.11
CA VAL A 113 -4.33 4.47 -11.33
C VAL A 113 -3.56 5.19 -12.43
N GLY A 114 -2.69 4.47 -13.11
CA GLY A 114 -1.82 5.01 -14.13
C GLY A 114 -1.79 4.15 -15.40
N PHE A 115 -1.63 4.81 -16.51
CA PHE A 115 -1.41 4.21 -17.84
C PHE A 115 -0.06 4.67 -18.38
N GLY A 116 0.82 3.74 -18.71
CA GLY A 116 2.19 4.07 -19.12
C GLY A 116 2.89 2.89 -19.76
N LYS A 117 4.22 2.99 -19.89
CA LYS A 117 5.04 1.93 -20.48
C LYS A 117 5.82 1.17 -19.41
N LEU A 118 5.95 -0.12 -19.60
CA LEU A 118 6.79 -1.05 -18.86
C LEU A 118 7.65 -1.80 -19.87
N ASP A 119 8.93 -1.47 -19.96
CA ASP A 119 9.86 -1.98 -20.96
C ASP A 119 9.33 -1.79 -22.40
N GLY A 120 8.90 -0.56 -22.68
CA GLY A 120 8.32 -0.18 -23.96
C GLY A 120 6.87 -0.65 -24.22
N ARG A 121 6.36 -1.64 -23.50
CA ARG A 121 4.99 -2.19 -23.59
C ARG A 121 4.02 -1.32 -22.83
N LEU A 122 2.88 -0.99 -23.42
CA LEU A 122 1.80 -0.30 -22.71
C LEU A 122 1.18 -1.22 -21.66
N VAL A 123 0.99 -0.68 -20.46
CA VAL A 123 0.34 -1.36 -19.34
C VAL A 123 -0.54 -0.39 -18.57
N THR A 124 -1.57 -0.90 -17.94
CA THR A 124 -2.36 -0.17 -16.93
C THR A 124 -2.04 -0.70 -15.56
N ALA A 125 -1.80 0.19 -14.60
CA ALA A 125 -1.49 -0.22 -13.24
C ALA A 125 -2.27 0.59 -12.21
N ALA A 126 -2.56 -0.04 -11.07
CA ALA A 126 -3.11 0.57 -9.87
C ALA A 126 -2.13 0.39 -8.70
N ALA A 127 -2.04 1.38 -7.82
CA ALA A 127 -1.25 1.28 -6.60
C ALA A 127 -2.00 1.93 -5.43
N PHE A 128 -2.08 1.21 -4.32
CA PHE A 128 -2.69 1.72 -3.10
C PHE A 128 -1.76 2.66 -2.35
N GLU A 129 -2.32 3.73 -1.78
CA GLU A 129 -1.65 4.64 -0.86
C GLU A 129 -2.06 4.32 0.58
N PHE A 130 -1.20 3.59 1.29
CA PHE A 130 -1.53 3.15 2.66
C PHE A 130 -1.69 4.31 3.65
N LYS A 131 -0.95 5.40 3.46
CA LYS A 131 -1.07 6.57 4.33
C LYS A 131 -2.40 7.30 4.18
N PHE A 132 -3.13 7.05 3.09
CA PHE A 132 -4.49 7.55 2.92
C PHE A 132 -5.47 6.64 3.64
N MET A 133 -5.81 6.95 4.87
CA MET A 133 -6.78 6.22 5.70
C MET A 133 -6.53 4.69 5.77
N GLY A 134 -5.24 4.27 5.89
CA GLY A 134 -4.86 2.87 5.93
C GLY A 134 -5.04 2.13 4.60
N GLY A 135 -5.05 2.83 3.46
CA GLY A 135 -5.31 2.20 2.17
C GLY A 135 -6.72 1.62 2.05
N SER A 136 -7.68 2.05 2.87
CA SER A 136 -9.00 1.45 2.95
C SER A 136 -9.81 1.66 1.68
N MET A 137 -10.51 0.60 1.25
CA MET A 137 -11.34 0.58 0.05
C MET A 137 -12.70 1.21 0.34
N GLY A 138 -12.93 2.43 -0.17
CA GLY A 138 -14.23 3.08 -0.25
C GLY A 138 -14.76 3.09 -1.68
N SER A 139 -15.89 3.78 -1.88
CA SER A 139 -16.58 3.91 -3.17
C SER A 139 -15.68 4.40 -4.31
N VAL A 140 -14.86 5.42 -4.01
CA VAL A 140 -13.93 6.00 -5.00
C VAL A 140 -12.78 5.06 -5.32
N VAL A 141 -12.25 4.32 -4.35
CA VAL A 141 -11.23 3.30 -4.61
C VAL A 141 -11.78 2.24 -5.57
N GLY A 142 -13.00 1.73 -5.30
CA GLY A 142 -13.63 0.77 -6.19
C GLY A 142 -13.90 1.34 -7.59
N GLU A 143 -14.34 2.60 -7.69
CA GLU A 143 -14.56 3.28 -8.97
C GLU A 143 -13.27 3.46 -9.77
N LYS A 144 -12.21 4.00 -9.14
CA LYS A 144 -10.90 4.16 -9.78
C LYS A 144 -10.34 2.82 -10.27
N PHE A 145 -10.51 1.75 -9.50
CA PHE A 145 -10.09 0.41 -9.89
C PHE A 145 -10.83 -0.06 -11.15
N VAL A 146 -12.16 0.14 -11.19
CA VAL A 146 -12.98 -0.22 -12.36
C VAL A 146 -12.56 0.58 -13.59
N GLN A 147 -12.41 1.91 -13.47
CA GLN A 147 -11.95 2.75 -14.58
C GLN A 147 -10.55 2.35 -15.08
N GLY A 148 -9.66 1.91 -14.17
CA GLY A 148 -8.37 1.34 -14.54
C GLY A 148 -8.51 0.06 -15.38
N ILE A 149 -9.40 -0.83 -15.00
CA ILE A 149 -9.69 -2.04 -15.76
C ILE A 149 -10.34 -1.71 -17.12
N GLU A 150 -11.27 -0.78 -17.16
CA GLU A 150 -11.89 -0.32 -18.41
C GLU A 150 -10.84 0.26 -19.35
N LYS A 151 -9.92 1.07 -18.83
CA LYS A 151 -8.78 1.56 -19.62
C LYS A 151 -7.88 0.43 -20.11
N ALA A 152 -7.61 -0.58 -19.33
CA ALA A 152 -6.85 -1.75 -19.75
C ALA A 152 -7.56 -2.50 -20.91
N ILE A 153 -8.88 -2.66 -20.81
CA ILE A 153 -9.69 -3.29 -21.87
C ILE A 153 -9.67 -2.44 -23.16
N GLU A 154 -9.93 -1.13 -23.06
CA GLU A 154 -9.92 -0.21 -24.21
C GLU A 154 -8.57 -0.19 -24.93
N SER A 155 -7.49 -0.22 -24.17
CA SER A 155 -6.13 -0.15 -24.71
C SER A 155 -5.52 -1.51 -25.00
N ASN A 156 -6.26 -2.60 -24.78
CA ASN A 156 -5.79 -3.99 -24.93
C ASN A 156 -4.49 -4.25 -24.16
N THR A 157 -4.42 -3.84 -22.91
CA THR A 157 -3.23 -3.94 -22.06
C THR A 157 -3.46 -4.85 -20.85
N PRO A 158 -2.39 -5.47 -20.30
CA PRO A 158 -2.47 -6.11 -19.00
C PRO A 158 -2.81 -5.09 -17.91
N PHE A 159 -3.38 -5.57 -16.79
CA PHE A 159 -3.64 -4.79 -15.60
C PHE A 159 -2.81 -5.30 -14.43
N ILE A 160 -2.08 -4.41 -13.76
CA ILE A 160 -1.23 -4.73 -12.62
C ILE A 160 -1.72 -3.93 -11.39
N CYS A 161 -1.91 -4.57 -10.24
CA CYS A 161 -2.32 -3.87 -9.02
C CYS A 161 -1.35 -4.11 -7.87
N PHE A 162 -0.75 -3.04 -7.36
CA PHE A 162 0.02 -3.06 -6.11
C PHE A 162 -0.92 -2.78 -4.94
N SER A 163 -1.27 -3.82 -4.20
CA SER A 163 -2.27 -3.77 -3.16
C SER A 163 -1.65 -3.66 -1.77
N THR A 164 -2.10 -2.69 -0.97
CA THR A 164 -1.86 -2.57 0.48
C THR A 164 -3.07 -1.91 1.12
N SER A 165 -3.65 -2.54 2.15
CA SER A 165 -4.91 -2.04 2.72
C SER A 165 -5.22 -2.63 4.08
N GLY A 166 -5.83 -1.81 4.94
CA GLY A 166 -6.50 -2.28 6.15
C GLY A 166 -7.88 -2.91 5.91
N GLY A 167 -8.42 -2.88 4.67
CA GLY A 167 -9.70 -3.48 4.31
C GLY A 167 -10.75 -2.49 3.81
N ALA A 168 -12.04 -2.81 4.00
CA ALA A 168 -13.16 -1.96 3.62
C ALA A 168 -13.23 -0.70 4.49
N ARG A 169 -13.56 0.45 3.89
CA ARG A 169 -13.64 1.75 4.56
C ARG A 169 -14.86 1.83 5.47
N MET A 170 -14.64 1.83 6.78
CA MET A 170 -15.69 1.82 7.79
C MET A 170 -16.65 3.01 7.65
N GLN A 171 -16.15 4.18 7.28
CA GLN A 171 -16.93 5.42 7.15
C GLN A 171 -17.99 5.36 6.04
N GLU A 172 -17.84 4.44 5.11
CA GLU A 172 -18.81 4.23 4.02
C GLU A 172 -19.68 2.97 4.24
N SER A 173 -19.53 2.28 5.37
CA SER A 173 -20.37 1.13 5.78
C SER A 173 -20.61 0.13 4.63
N MET A 174 -21.87 -0.20 4.34
CA MET A 174 -22.26 -1.14 3.29
C MET A 174 -21.72 -0.75 1.90
N VAL A 175 -21.62 0.55 1.59
CA VAL A 175 -21.13 1.02 0.29
C VAL A 175 -19.68 0.55 0.04
N SER A 176 -18.84 0.56 1.09
CA SER A 176 -17.47 0.05 0.97
C SER A 176 -17.42 -1.47 0.77
N LEU A 177 -18.33 -2.24 1.37
CA LEU A 177 -18.42 -3.68 1.16
C LEU A 177 -18.87 -4.03 -0.25
N MET A 178 -19.79 -3.24 -0.83
CA MET A 178 -20.25 -3.43 -2.21
C MET A 178 -19.13 -3.23 -3.25
N GLN A 179 -18.02 -2.55 -2.88
CA GLN A 179 -16.87 -2.42 -3.78
C GLN A 179 -16.19 -3.76 -4.05
N MET A 180 -16.28 -4.73 -3.13
CA MET A 180 -15.76 -6.08 -3.36
C MET A 180 -16.43 -6.73 -4.58
N ALA A 181 -17.75 -6.69 -4.65
CA ALA A 181 -18.52 -7.21 -5.78
C ALA A 181 -18.21 -6.43 -7.07
N LYS A 182 -18.16 -5.09 -6.97
CA LYS A 182 -17.89 -4.19 -8.11
C LYS A 182 -16.53 -4.46 -8.74
N THR A 183 -15.47 -4.54 -7.94
CA THR A 183 -14.12 -4.80 -8.43
C THR A 183 -13.97 -6.22 -8.98
N SER A 184 -14.60 -7.22 -8.33
CA SER A 184 -14.61 -8.60 -8.83
C SER A 184 -15.30 -8.73 -10.20
N ALA A 185 -16.42 -8.02 -10.40
CA ALA A 185 -17.11 -7.98 -11.69
C ALA A 185 -16.25 -7.33 -12.79
N ALA A 186 -15.49 -6.28 -12.45
CA ALA A 186 -14.58 -5.64 -13.40
C ALA A 186 -13.42 -6.59 -13.77
N ILE A 187 -12.84 -7.30 -12.81
CA ILE A 187 -11.80 -8.32 -13.08
C ILE A 187 -12.36 -9.41 -14.02
N GLN A 188 -13.59 -9.86 -13.80
CA GLN A 188 -14.23 -10.84 -14.70
C GLN A 188 -14.39 -10.32 -16.12
N LYS A 189 -14.72 -9.02 -16.31
CA LYS A 189 -14.74 -8.39 -17.64
C LYS A 189 -13.36 -8.41 -18.30
N LEU A 190 -12.30 -8.08 -17.54
CA LEU A 190 -10.92 -8.13 -18.05
C LEU A 190 -10.54 -9.54 -18.50
N LYS A 191 -10.81 -10.55 -17.65
CA LYS A 191 -10.56 -11.97 -17.96
C LYS A 191 -11.32 -12.45 -19.18
N SER A 192 -12.56 -11.99 -19.40
CA SER A 192 -13.34 -12.32 -20.60
C SER A 192 -12.70 -11.80 -21.89
N LYS A 193 -11.87 -10.76 -21.80
CA LYS A 193 -11.06 -10.23 -22.90
C LYS A 193 -9.69 -10.91 -23.03
N LYS A 194 -9.41 -11.91 -22.20
CA LYS A 194 -8.12 -12.64 -22.15
C LYS A 194 -6.93 -11.71 -21.84
N LEU A 195 -7.18 -10.63 -21.11
CA LEU A 195 -6.16 -9.72 -20.65
C LEU A 195 -5.73 -10.12 -19.23
N PRO A 196 -4.43 -10.27 -18.97
CA PRO A 196 -3.95 -10.74 -17.69
C PRO A 196 -4.11 -9.70 -16.59
N TYR A 197 -4.50 -10.16 -15.41
CA TYR A 197 -4.48 -9.42 -14.16
C TYR A 197 -3.37 -9.95 -13.26
N ILE A 198 -2.36 -9.14 -12.97
CA ILE A 198 -1.27 -9.47 -12.03
C ILE A 198 -1.50 -8.70 -10.73
N SER A 199 -1.71 -9.42 -9.64
CA SER A 199 -1.80 -8.84 -8.30
C SER A 199 -0.44 -8.90 -7.61
N VAL A 200 0.03 -7.75 -7.11
CA VAL A 200 1.25 -7.62 -6.32
C VAL A 200 0.87 -7.16 -4.93
N MET A 201 0.98 -8.06 -3.98
CA MET A 201 0.64 -7.84 -2.59
C MET A 201 1.82 -7.28 -1.81
N VAL A 202 1.63 -6.12 -1.18
CA VAL A 202 2.64 -5.46 -0.36
C VAL A 202 2.11 -5.21 1.05
N ASP A 203 3.00 -5.17 2.03
CA ASP A 203 2.63 -5.10 3.45
C ASP A 203 1.87 -3.82 3.85
N PRO A 204 0.74 -3.95 4.59
CA PRO A 204 -0.08 -5.12 4.84
C PRO A 204 -1.34 -5.15 3.96
N ILE A 205 -2.00 -6.30 3.82
CA ILE A 205 -3.31 -6.40 3.16
C ILE A 205 -4.29 -7.19 4.02
N PHE A 206 -5.46 -6.59 4.31
CA PHE A 206 -6.49 -7.23 5.12
C PHE A 206 -7.90 -6.97 4.61
N GLY A 207 -8.85 -7.70 5.16
CA GLY A 207 -10.29 -7.48 5.06
C GLY A 207 -10.84 -7.58 3.64
N GLY A 208 -11.70 -6.61 3.28
CA GLY A 208 -12.39 -6.63 1.99
C GLY A 208 -11.48 -6.54 0.76
N VAL A 209 -10.28 -5.95 0.89
CA VAL A 209 -9.33 -5.86 -0.23
C VAL A 209 -8.66 -7.21 -0.49
N SER A 210 -8.20 -7.92 0.56
CA SER A 210 -7.68 -9.28 0.41
C SER A 210 -8.76 -10.25 -0.11
N ALA A 211 -9.98 -10.17 0.44
CA ALA A 211 -11.09 -11.03 0.05
C ALA A 211 -11.73 -10.70 -1.31
N SER A 212 -11.14 -9.76 -2.06
CA SER A 212 -11.59 -9.39 -3.40
C SER A 212 -10.41 -9.16 -4.33
N LEU A 213 -10.18 -7.94 -4.76
CA LEU A 213 -9.25 -7.61 -5.83
C LEU A 213 -7.80 -8.12 -5.62
N ALA A 214 -7.31 -8.18 -4.37
CA ALA A 214 -5.93 -8.57 -4.13
C ALA A 214 -5.64 -10.07 -4.34
N MET A 215 -6.64 -10.95 -4.14
CA MET A 215 -6.48 -12.40 -4.30
C MET A 215 -7.12 -12.95 -5.60
N LEU A 216 -7.62 -12.09 -6.48
CA LEU A 216 -8.26 -12.46 -7.74
C LEU A 216 -7.35 -12.33 -8.97
N GLY A 217 -6.04 -12.13 -8.77
CA GLY A 217 -5.07 -12.12 -9.86
C GLY A 217 -5.04 -13.44 -10.63
N ASP A 218 -4.72 -13.39 -11.91
CA ASP A 218 -4.32 -14.59 -12.66
C ASP A 218 -2.94 -15.07 -12.19
N ILE A 219 -2.15 -14.12 -11.66
CA ILE A 219 -0.89 -14.37 -10.97
C ILE A 219 -0.85 -13.47 -9.72
N ASN A 220 -0.63 -14.10 -8.57
CA ASN A 220 -0.59 -13.48 -7.26
C ASN A 220 0.86 -13.46 -6.73
N ILE A 221 1.47 -12.27 -6.70
CA ILE A 221 2.83 -12.03 -6.25
C ILE A 221 2.77 -11.35 -4.88
N ALA A 222 3.66 -11.70 -3.96
CA ALA A 222 3.83 -10.94 -2.72
C ALA A 222 5.28 -10.45 -2.54
N GLU A 223 5.45 -9.30 -1.87
CA GLU A 223 6.78 -8.91 -1.36
C GLU A 223 7.14 -9.81 -0.16
N PRO A 224 8.46 -10.05 0.11
CA PRO A 224 8.89 -10.82 1.27
C PRO A 224 8.33 -10.29 2.58
N LYS A 225 7.90 -11.18 3.45
CA LYS A 225 7.36 -10.89 4.80
C LYS A 225 6.11 -10.00 4.82
N ALA A 226 5.44 -9.81 3.68
CA ALA A 226 4.19 -9.08 3.63
C ALA A 226 3.09 -9.82 4.38
N PHE A 227 2.36 -9.12 5.26
CA PHE A 227 1.19 -9.67 5.92
C PHE A 227 -0.03 -9.59 5.01
N VAL A 228 -0.61 -10.75 4.69
CA VAL A 228 -1.81 -10.86 3.86
C VAL A 228 -2.79 -11.80 4.54
N GLY A 229 -3.97 -11.30 4.87
CA GLY A 229 -5.00 -12.09 5.53
C GLY A 229 -6.37 -11.43 5.45
N PHE A 230 -7.40 -12.08 5.98
CA PHE A 230 -8.72 -11.46 6.08
C PHE A 230 -8.86 -10.70 7.41
N ALA A 231 -8.86 -11.41 8.52
CA ALA A 231 -8.83 -10.78 9.85
C ALA A 231 -7.38 -10.66 10.33
N GLY A 232 -7.07 -9.57 11.03
CA GLY A 232 -5.75 -9.42 11.65
C GLY A 232 -5.53 -10.48 12.75
N ARG A 233 -4.27 -10.89 12.96
CA ARG A 233 -3.85 -11.89 13.93
C ARG A 233 -4.52 -11.73 15.31
N ARG A 234 -4.47 -10.54 15.89
CA ARG A 234 -5.08 -10.22 17.19
C ARG A 234 -6.58 -10.54 17.22
N VAL A 235 -7.31 -10.25 16.15
CA VAL A 235 -8.75 -10.52 16.08
C VAL A 235 -9.01 -12.01 16.09
N ILE A 236 -8.23 -12.80 15.34
CA ILE A 236 -8.37 -14.24 15.28
C ILE A 236 -8.06 -14.85 16.66
N GLU A 237 -6.92 -14.52 17.25
CA GLU A 237 -6.50 -15.03 18.56
C GLU A 237 -7.53 -14.76 19.67
N GLN A 238 -8.10 -13.53 19.68
CA GLN A 238 -9.12 -13.16 20.67
C GLN A 238 -10.48 -13.84 20.42
N THR A 239 -10.85 -14.07 19.16
CA THR A 239 -12.17 -14.64 18.81
C THR A 239 -12.17 -16.14 18.94
N VAL A 240 -11.14 -16.82 18.42
CA VAL A 240 -11.04 -18.29 18.38
C VAL A 240 -10.31 -18.82 19.62
N ARG A 241 -9.61 -17.96 20.38
CA ARG A 241 -8.83 -18.30 21.58
C ARG A 241 -7.75 -19.35 21.30
N VAL A 242 -7.01 -19.15 20.21
CA VAL A 242 -5.86 -19.97 19.82
C VAL A 242 -4.61 -19.10 19.73
N GLU A 243 -3.45 -19.70 19.96
CA GLU A 243 -2.16 -19.10 19.62
C GLU A 243 -1.85 -19.43 18.17
N LEU A 244 -1.49 -18.39 17.39
CA LEU A 244 -1.17 -18.55 15.98
C LEU A 244 0.35 -18.66 15.79
N PRO A 245 0.85 -19.44 14.83
CA PRO A 245 2.26 -19.49 14.47
C PRO A 245 2.84 -18.09 14.23
N GLU A 246 4.12 -17.89 14.49
CA GLU A 246 4.75 -16.55 14.35
C GLU A 246 4.70 -16.01 12.92
N ASP A 247 4.79 -16.90 11.94
CA ASP A 247 4.78 -16.61 10.50
C ASP A 247 3.38 -16.62 9.88
N PHE A 248 2.33 -16.91 10.67
CA PHE A 248 0.95 -16.92 10.19
C PHE A 248 0.58 -15.64 9.46
N GLN A 249 0.01 -15.79 8.26
CA GLN A 249 -0.34 -14.69 7.33
C GLN A 249 0.86 -13.94 6.70
N LYS A 250 2.10 -14.33 6.94
CA LYS A 250 3.21 -13.81 6.14
C LYS A 250 3.20 -14.42 4.72
N SER A 251 3.78 -13.72 3.77
CA SER A 251 3.87 -14.18 2.37
C SER A 251 4.49 -15.58 2.25
N GLU A 252 5.50 -15.90 3.08
CA GLU A 252 6.15 -17.21 3.13
C GLU A 252 5.15 -18.32 3.52
N PHE A 253 4.36 -18.09 4.56
CA PHE A 253 3.30 -19.00 5.00
C PHE A 253 2.25 -19.18 3.89
N LEU A 254 1.86 -18.10 3.22
CA LEU A 254 0.87 -18.16 2.14
C LEU A 254 1.38 -18.93 0.90
N LEU A 255 2.67 -18.77 0.57
CA LEU A 255 3.30 -19.50 -0.52
C LEU A 255 3.33 -21.02 -0.23
N GLU A 256 3.73 -21.40 0.98
CA GLU A 256 3.75 -22.80 1.43
C GLU A 256 2.37 -23.46 1.37
N HIS A 257 1.31 -22.69 1.67
CA HIS A 257 -0.07 -23.14 1.62
C HIS A 257 -0.76 -22.96 0.26
N GLY A 258 -0.02 -22.55 -0.77
CA GLY A 258 -0.55 -22.41 -2.14
C GLY A 258 -1.55 -21.27 -2.32
N ALA A 259 -1.58 -20.28 -1.41
CA ALA A 259 -2.48 -19.15 -1.51
C ALA A 259 -1.96 -18.03 -2.45
N ILE A 260 -0.65 -18.02 -2.71
CA ILE A 260 0.00 -17.14 -3.67
C ILE A 260 0.96 -17.92 -4.57
N ASP A 261 1.31 -17.36 -5.74
CA ASP A 261 2.12 -18.07 -6.73
C ASP A 261 3.61 -17.86 -6.53
N MET A 262 4.03 -16.70 -6.02
CA MET A 262 5.44 -16.40 -5.80
C MET A 262 5.68 -15.27 -4.81
N ILE A 263 6.87 -15.28 -4.20
CA ILE A 263 7.43 -14.16 -3.44
C ILE A 263 8.52 -13.52 -4.29
N VAL A 264 8.49 -12.21 -4.46
CA VAL A 264 9.44 -11.49 -5.30
C VAL A 264 9.95 -10.26 -4.55
N HIS A 265 11.28 -10.17 -4.44
CA HIS A 265 11.92 -8.99 -3.86
C HIS A 265 11.61 -7.74 -4.69
N ARG A 266 11.43 -6.58 -4.02
CA ARG A 266 11.00 -5.32 -4.68
C ARG A 266 11.88 -4.92 -5.86
N SER A 267 13.18 -5.13 -5.76
CA SER A 267 14.12 -4.84 -6.86
C SER A 267 13.90 -5.68 -8.11
N GLU A 268 13.24 -6.83 -7.96
CA GLU A 268 13.02 -7.80 -9.04
C GLU A 268 11.58 -7.78 -9.58
N ILE A 269 10.63 -7.14 -8.86
CA ILE A 269 9.21 -7.14 -9.27
C ILE A 269 9.05 -6.66 -10.71
N ARG A 270 9.72 -5.56 -11.08
CA ARG A 270 9.62 -4.99 -12.42
C ARG A 270 10.08 -6.00 -13.49
N SER A 271 11.27 -6.56 -13.38
CA SER A 271 11.81 -7.54 -14.32
C SER A 271 11.01 -8.85 -14.33
N LYS A 272 10.51 -9.28 -13.18
CA LYS A 272 9.67 -10.46 -13.05
C LYS A 272 8.36 -10.29 -13.82
N ILE A 273 7.68 -9.16 -13.66
CA ILE A 273 6.43 -8.86 -14.39
C ILE A 273 6.69 -8.78 -15.90
N ILE A 274 7.77 -8.14 -16.34
CA ILE A 274 8.17 -8.12 -17.76
C ILE A 274 8.31 -9.56 -18.28
N GLY A 275 9.09 -10.39 -17.61
CA GLY A 275 9.29 -11.78 -18.01
C GLY A 275 8.04 -12.65 -18.00
N ILE A 276 7.07 -12.35 -17.13
CA ILE A 276 5.75 -12.99 -17.14
C ILE A 276 4.97 -12.56 -18.38
N LEU A 277 4.88 -11.24 -18.62
CA LEU A 277 4.15 -10.69 -19.76
C LEU A 277 4.70 -11.16 -21.09
N ASP A 278 6.02 -11.34 -21.21
CA ASP A 278 6.67 -11.90 -22.42
C ASP A 278 6.21 -13.33 -22.75
N LYS A 279 5.86 -14.09 -21.73
CA LYS A 279 5.43 -15.48 -21.90
C LYS A 279 3.93 -15.63 -22.17
N ILE A 280 3.10 -14.74 -21.61
CA ILE A 280 1.63 -14.85 -21.69
C ILE A 280 0.99 -13.92 -22.70
N SER A 281 1.69 -12.87 -23.14
CA SER A 281 1.20 -11.97 -24.19
C SER A 281 1.78 -12.45 -25.53
N LYS A 282 1.04 -13.30 -26.22
CA LYS A 282 1.34 -13.67 -27.62
C LYS A 282 0.57 -12.79 -28.59
#